data_3871d9d288a0cf63a2634b22be6ef189
#
_entry.id   3871d9d288a0cf63a2634b22be6ef189
#
_cell.length_a   1.000
_cell.length_b   1.000
_cell.length_c   1.000
_cell.angle_alpha   90.00
_cell.angle_beta   90.00
_cell.angle_gamma   90.00
#
_symmetry.space_group_name_H-M   'P 1'
#
loop_
_entity.id
_entity.type
_entity.pdbx_description
1 polymer ?
#
loop_
_entity_poly.entity_id
_entity_poly.type
_entity_poly.pdbx_seq_one_letter_code
_entity_poly.pdbx_strand_id
1 'polypeptide(L)'
;MGEGAFNWDSYKAFDEATNLDGQTLTIFGPWRGEDQVLVESMLAYFEAASGVDVSYSSSEGYEQQIIIDAEAGSPPDVAVLPQPGLIGDLAAKGFVVPLGEETNAWLTENYGAGASWAALGTYAGADGAQALYAFPYKADVKSLVWYVPENFEDAGYEVPKTMEELKALTEKIAADGGTPWCIGLGSGGATGWPATDWVEDLMLRTQSPETYDKWVKHEIGFSDPAVIEAINEF
;
A
#
# COMPACT_ATOMS: atom_id res chain seq x y z
N MET A 1 -29.45 0.34 7.38
CA MET A 1 -28.11 -0.15 7.68
C MET A 1 -27.83 -1.33 6.77
N GLY A 2 -26.60 -1.46 6.27
CA GLY A 2 -26.24 -2.48 5.29
C GLY A 2 -26.34 -3.91 5.80
N GLU A 3 -26.41 -4.84 4.88
CA GLU A 3 -26.29 -6.27 5.14
C GLU A 3 -24.83 -6.70 4.92
N GLY A 4 -24.37 -7.75 5.60
CA GLY A 4 -23.04 -8.32 5.40
C GLY A 4 -22.27 -8.55 6.70
N ALA A 5 -20.95 -8.78 6.58
CA ALA A 5 -20.06 -9.13 7.69
C ALA A 5 -19.62 -7.92 8.54
N PHE A 6 -20.23 -6.75 8.37
CA PHE A 6 -19.89 -5.58 9.17
C PHE A 6 -20.33 -5.77 10.64
N ASN A 7 -19.45 -5.46 11.58
CA ASN A 7 -19.73 -5.60 13.00
C ASN A 7 -20.57 -4.44 13.54
N TRP A 8 -21.87 -4.52 13.36
CA TRP A 8 -22.81 -3.49 13.79
C TRP A 8 -22.86 -3.29 15.30
N ASP A 9 -22.56 -4.32 16.09
CA ASP A 9 -22.56 -4.19 17.55
C ASP A 9 -21.35 -3.38 18.02
N SER A 10 -20.18 -3.58 17.41
CA SER A 10 -18.99 -2.75 17.65
C SER A 10 -19.22 -1.30 17.21
N TYR A 11 -19.86 -1.08 16.07
CA TYR A 11 -20.22 0.25 15.59
C TYR A 11 -21.13 0.99 16.57
N LYS A 12 -22.19 0.34 17.06
CA LYS A 12 -23.10 0.93 18.06
C LYS A 12 -22.40 1.22 19.39
N ALA A 13 -21.53 0.32 19.84
CA ALA A 13 -20.78 0.53 21.06
C ALA A 13 -19.81 1.74 20.91
N PHE A 14 -19.25 1.94 19.73
CA PHE A 14 -18.44 3.12 19.43
C PHE A 14 -19.27 4.41 19.42
N ASP A 15 -20.42 4.42 18.74
CA ASP A 15 -21.39 5.52 18.71
C ASP A 15 -21.84 5.94 20.12
N GLU A 16 -22.19 4.97 20.97
CA GLU A 16 -22.62 5.21 22.36
C GLU A 16 -21.48 5.74 23.27
N ALA A 17 -20.22 5.37 22.98
CA ALA A 17 -19.06 5.71 23.80
C ALA A 17 -18.35 7.00 23.34
N THR A 18 -18.64 7.51 22.14
CA THR A 18 -17.84 8.55 21.48
C THR A 18 -18.71 9.78 21.20
N ASN A 19 -18.21 10.96 21.55
CA ASN A 19 -18.79 12.22 21.14
C ASN A 19 -17.66 13.19 20.79
N LEU A 20 -17.54 13.50 19.50
CA LEU A 20 -16.57 14.43 18.94
C LEU A 20 -17.26 15.59 18.20
N ASP A 21 -18.50 15.90 18.58
CA ASP A 21 -19.29 16.97 17.99
C ASP A 21 -18.51 18.29 17.94
N GLY A 22 -18.47 18.91 16.77
CA GLY A 22 -17.80 20.19 16.52
C GLY A 22 -16.27 20.09 16.38
N GLN A 23 -15.70 18.88 16.37
CA GLN A 23 -14.31 18.66 16.02
C GLN A 23 -14.19 18.37 14.53
N THR A 24 -13.03 18.68 13.95
CA THR A 24 -12.67 18.33 12.56
C THR A 24 -11.49 17.40 12.58
N LEU A 25 -11.54 16.36 11.73
CA LEU A 25 -10.43 15.46 11.47
C LEU A 25 -9.97 15.63 10.03
N THR A 26 -8.73 16.06 9.83
CA THR A 26 -8.13 16.20 8.52
C THR A 26 -7.41 14.93 8.11
N ILE A 27 -7.76 14.40 6.93
CA ILE A 27 -7.13 13.21 6.36
C ILE A 27 -6.53 13.57 5.00
N PHE A 28 -5.28 13.21 4.78
CA PHE A 28 -4.60 13.39 3.51
C PHE A 28 -4.13 12.06 2.94
N GLY A 29 -4.45 11.76 1.67
CA GLY A 29 -4.17 10.46 1.09
C GLY A 29 -4.16 10.44 -0.44
N PRO A 30 -4.01 9.25 -1.04
CA PRO A 30 -3.78 9.07 -2.47
C PRO A 30 -5.04 9.11 -3.34
N TRP A 31 -6.20 8.90 -2.76
CA TRP A 31 -7.42 8.66 -3.54
C TRP A 31 -7.96 9.92 -4.14
N ARG A 32 -8.30 9.88 -5.45
CA ARG A 32 -8.86 10.99 -6.22
C ARG A 32 -10.03 10.50 -7.08
N GLY A 33 -10.90 11.42 -7.49
CA GLY A 33 -12.03 11.09 -8.34
C GLY A 33 -12.99 10.08 -7.69
N GLU A 34 -13.29 9.00 -8.38
CA GLU A 34 -14.24 7.99 -7.89
C GLU A 34 -13.74 7.26 -6.63
N ASP A 35 -12.44 7.00 -6.52
CA ASP A 35 -11.86 6.38 -5.33
C ASP A 35 -12.02 7.28 -4.09
N GLN A 36 -11.90 8.59 -4.25
CA GLN A 36 -12.17 9.54 -3.18
C GLN A 36 -13.62 9.44 -2.70
N VAL A 37 -14.58 9.38 -3.62
CA VAL A 37 -16.00 9.25 -3.28
C VAL A 37 -16.27 7.97 -2.49
N LEU A 38 -15.59 6.86 -2.85
CA LEU A 38 -15.71 5.59 -2.11
C LEU A 38 -15.16 5.71 -0.68
N VAL A 39 -14.00 6.35 -0.52
CA VAL A 39 -13.39 6.58 0.80
C VAL A 39 -14.26 7.51 1.66
N GLU A 40 -14.73 8.62 1.11
CA GLU A 40 -15.64 9.53 1.82
C GLU A 40 -16.93 8.82 2.22
N SER A 41 -17.48 7.94 1.37
CA SER A 41 -18.66 7.13 1.71
C SER A 41 -18.40 6.17 2.87
N MET A 42 -17.19 5.64 3.00
CA MET A 42 -16.78 4.81 4.12
C MET A 42 -16.62 5.65 5.40
N LEU A 43 -15.96 6.81 5.29
CA LEU A 43 -15.74 7.74 6.40
C LEU A 43 -17.04 8.31 6.95
N ALA A 44 -18.08 8.45 6.14
CA ALA A 44 -19.41 8.90 6.58
C ALA A 44 -20.02 8.04 7.71
N TYR A 45 -19.65 6.76 7.80
CA TYR A 45 -20.06 5.91 8.94
C TYR A 45 -19.34 6.32 10.23
N PHE A 46 -18.08 6.70 10.14
CA PHE A 46 -17.30 7.19 11.27
C PHE A 46 -17.80 8.57 11.72
N GLU A 47 -18.08 9.47 10.79
CA GLU A 47 -18.68 10.78 11.08
C GLU A 47 -20.03 10.62 11.80
N ALA A 48 -20.90 9.74 11.27
CA ALA A 48 -22.21 9.50 11.86
C ALA A 48 -22.16 8.92 13.28
N ALA A 49 -21.14 8.11 13.60
CA ALA A 49 -20.98 7.51 14.91
C ALA A 49 -20.21 8.38 15.91
N SER A 50 -19.36 9.28 15.44
CA SER A 50 -18.49 10.09 16.32
C SER A 50 -18.95 11.54 16.45
N GLY A 51 -19.71 12.05 15.47
CA GLY A 51 -20.06 13.48 15.39
C GLY A 51 -18.92 14.36 14.86
N VAL A 52 -17.77 13.79 14.48
CA VAL A 52 -16.66 14.53 13.91
C VAL A 52 -16.95 14.93 12.45
N ASP A 53 -16.45 16.09 12.03
CA ASP A 53 -16.45 16.50 10.61
C ASP A 53 -15.14 16.07 9.95
N VAL A 54 -15.19 15.11 9.02
CA VAL A 54 -14.00 14.57 8.35
C VAL A 54 -13.72 15.35 7.08
N SER A 55 -12.56 15.99 7.00
CA SER A 55 -12.07 16.68 5.82
C SER A 55 -10.99 15.84 5.12
N TYR A 56 -11.37 15.12 4.06
CA TYR A 56 -10.44 14.39 3.23
C TYR A 56 -9.89 15.27 2.10
N SER A 57 -8.59 15.19 1.86
CA SER A 57 -7.92 15.86 0.75
C SER A 57 -6.88 14.96 0.09
N SER A 58 -6.55 15.26 -1.17
CA SER A 58 -5.53 14.52 -1.92
C SER A 58 -4.83 15.42 -2.94
N SER A 59 -3.63 15.02 -3.34
CA SER A 59 -2.91 15.62 -4.46
C SER A 59 -2.10 14.58 -5.22
N GLU A 60 -1.64 14.92 -6.42
CA GLU A 60 -0.80 14.03 -7.22
C GLU A 60 0.58 13.77 -6.58
N GLY A 61 1.10 14.76 -5.86
CA GLY A 61 2.37 14.67 -5.13
C GLY A 61 2.19 14.56 -3.61
N TYR A 62 1.13 13.87 -3.13
CA TYR A 62 0.75 13.90 -1.72
C TYR A 62 1.84 13.38 -0.77
N GLU A 63 2.67 12.41 -1.17
CA GLU A 63 3.76 11.90 -0.34
C GLU A 63 4.83 12.97 -0.06
N GLN A 64 5.18 13.77 -1.07
CA GLN A 64 6.10 14.88 -0.90
C GLN A 64 5.45 16.02 -0.12
N GLN A 65 4.16 16.26 -0.36
CA GLN A 65 3.43 17.30 0.33
C GLN A 65 3.33 17.03 1.83
N ILE A 66 3.10 15.77 2.25
CA ILE A 66 3.10 15.39 3.67
C ILE A 66 4.42 15.74 4.36
N ILE A 67 5.56 15.50 3.71
CA ILE A 67 6.86 15.85 4.26
C ILE A 67 6.98 17.37 4.44
N ILE A 68 6.58 18.13 3.42
CA ILE A 68 6.62 19.60 3.44
C ILE A 68 5.72 20.15 4.56
N ASP A 69 4.50 19.64 4.67
CA ASP A 69 3.52 20.08 5.67
C ASP A 69 3.99 19.74 7.09
N ALA A 70 4.57 18.57 7.29
CA ALA A 70 5.16 18.16 8.57
C ALA A 70 6.35 19.06 8.97
N GLU A 71 7.25 19.36 8.04
CA GLU A 71 8.39 20.27 8.26
C GLU A 71 7.92 21.72 8.50
N ALA A 72 6.83 22.13 7.90
CA ALA A 72 6.22 23.44 8.12
C ALA A 72 5.41 23.54 9.42
N GLY A 73 5.20 22.43 10.14
CA GLY A 73 4.42 22.39 11.39
C GLY A 73 2.90 22.49 11.18
N SER A 74 2.42 22.12 10.00
CA SER A 74 0.99 22.10 9.64
C SER A 74 0.58 20.78 8.95
N PRO A 75 0.92 19.60 9.52
CA PRO A 75 0.54 18.33 8.94
C PRO A 75 -0.97 18.09 9.07
N PRO A 76 -1.56 17.17 8.26
CA PRO A 76 -2.88 16.63 8.52
C PRO A 76 -2.89 15.83 9.84
N ASP A 77 -4.08 15.59 10.40
CA ASP A 77 -4.23 14.75 11.58
C ASP A 77 -3.93 13.28 11.26
N VAL A 78 -4.33 12.83 10.05
CA VAL A 78 -4.07 11.48 9.55
C VAL A 78 -3.52 11.55 8.14
N ALA A 79 -2.43 10.83 7.89
CA ALA A 79 -1.87 10.61 6.56
C ALA A 79 -2.01 9.14 6.15
N VAL A 80 -2.46 8.92 4.91
CA VAL A 80 -2.53 7.58 4.33
C VAL A 80 -1.36 7.41 3.36
N LEU A 81 -0.44 6.50 3.68
CA LEU A 81 0.79 6.30 2.95
C LEU A 81 0.83 4.89 2.33
N PRO A 82 1.21 4.76 1.04
CA PRO A 82 1.32 3.46 0.38
C PRO A 82 2.63 2.76 0.71
N GLN A 83 3.65 3.50 1.16
CA GLN A 83 5.00 2.99 1.34
C GLN A 83 5.41 2.98 2.81
N PRO A 84 5.70 1.78 3.38
CA PRO A 84 6.14 1.67 4.78
C PRO A 84 7.42 2.47 5.09
N GLY A 85 8.38 2.55 4.18
CA GLY A 85 9.63 3.26 4.38
C GLY A 85 9.46 4.74 4.73
N LEU A 86 8.53 5.44 4.11
CA LEU A 86 8.25 6.85 4.40
C LEU A 86 7.76 7.05 5.85
N ILE A 87 7.01 6.10 6.39
CA ILE A 87 6.54 6.15 7.79
C ILE A 87 7.75 6.09 8.74
N GLY A 88 8.74 5.24 8.44
CA GLY A 88 9.97 5.14 9.20
C GLY A 88 10.74 6.47 9.23
N ASP A 89 10.85 7.14 8.09
CA ASP A 89 11.51 8.45 7.99
C ASP A 89 10.77 9.53 8.80
N LEU A 90 9.43 9.54 8.75
CA LEU A 90 8.62 10.48 9.52
C LEU A 90 8.70 10.19 11.02
N ALA A 91 8.73 8.91 11.44
CA ALA A 91 8.90 8.50 12.82
C ALA A 91 10.27 8.92 13.38
N ALA A 92 11.35 8.68 12.64
CA ALA A 92 12.70 9.08 13.02
C ALA A 92 12.85 10.61 13.19
N LYS A 93 12.08 11.39 12.43
CA LYS A 93 12.00 12.85 12.54
C LYS A 93 11.05 13.35 13.64
N GLY A 94 10.25 12.48 14.25
CA GLY A 94 9.24 12.84 15.25
C GLY A 94 8.00 13.54 14.67
N PHE A 95 7.71 13.33 13.39
CA PHE A 95 6.55 13.93 12.71
C PHE A 95 5.27 13.09 12.81
N VAL A 96 5.37 11.87 13.29
CA VAL A 96 4.24 10.98 13.58
C VAL A 96 4.28 10.55 15.04
N VAL A 97 3.11 10.31 15.62
CA VAL A 97 2.95 9.86 17.00
C VAL A 97 2.81 8.33 17.04
N PRO A 98 3.36 7.67 18.06
CA PRO A 98 3.17 6.24 18.22
C PRO A 98 1.71 5.92 18.52
N LEU A 99 1.21 4.85 17.92
CA LEU A 99 -0.07 4.25 18.25
C LEU A 99 0.06 3.47 19.57
N GLY A 100 -1.02 3.42 20.36
CA GLY A 100 -1.00 2.75 21.67
C GLY A 100 -0.76 1.24 21.58
N GLU A 101 -0.31 0.65 22.69
CA GLU A 101 -0.09 -0.81 22.78
C GLU A 101 -1.38 -1.61 22.51
N GLU A 102 -2.54 -1.07 22.85
CA GLU A 102 -3.84 -1.66 22.56
C GLU A 102 -4.09 -1.80 21.05
N THR A 103 -3.65 -0.84 20.23
CA THR A 103 -3.74 -0.92 18.77
C THR A 103 -2.84 -2.03 18.22
N ASN A 104 -1.64 -2.16 18.74
CA ASN A 104 -0.72 -3.25 18.38
C ASN A 104 -1.28 -4.62 18.78
N ALA A 105 -1.82 -4.74 19.96
CA ALA A 105 -2.45 -5.98 20.46
C ALA A 105 -3.66 -6.36 19.58
N TRP A 106 -4.52 -5.40 19.27
CA TRP A 106 -5.69 -5.60 18.42
C TRP A 106 -5.30 -6.05 17.00
N LEU A 107 -4.30 -5.40 16.40
CA LEU A 107 -3.77 -5.75 15.08
C LEU A 107 -3.23 -7.19 15.06
N THR A 108 -2.44 -7.54 16.07
CA THR A 108 -1.83 -8.87 16.20
C THR A 108 -2.88 -9.96 16.36
N GLU A 109 -3.97 -9.68 17.09
CA GLU A 109 -5.05 -10.64 17.36
C GLU A 109 -6.00 -10.82 16.18
N ASN A 110 -6.31 -9.73 15.44
CA ASN A 110 -7.40 -9.72 14.47
C ASN A 110 -6.95 -9.89 13.01
N TYR A 111 -5.66 -9.68 12.71
CA TYR A 111 -5.13 -9.87 11.36
C TYR A 111 -4.52 -11.26 11.20
N GLY A 112 -4.77 -11.91 10.07
CA GLY A 112 -4.01 -13.11 9.67
C GLY A 112 -2.52 -12.72 9.56
N ALA A 113 -1.62 -13.46 10.24
CA ALA A 113 -0.21 -13.08 10.40
C ALA A 113 0.01 -11.70 11.05
N GLY A 114 -0.80 -11.36 12.07
CA GLY A 114 -0.84 -10.04 12.70
C GLY A 114 0.50 -9.50 13.17
N ALA A 115 1.41 -10.34 13.68
CA ALA A 115 2.75 -9.94 14.06
C ALA A 115 3.58 -9.38 12.88
N SER A 116 3.41 -9.95 11.67
CA SER A 116 4.07 -9.47 10.46
C SER A 116 3.50 -8.12 10.02
N TRP A 117 2.18 -7.94 10.13
CA TRP A 117 1.53 -6.67 9.85
C TRP A 117 1.95 -5.57 10.82
N ALA A 118 2.04 -5.89 12.11
CA ALA A 118 2.53 -4.96 13.13
C ALA A 118 3.99 -4.56 12.86
N ALA A 119 4.83 -5.50 12.43
CA ALA A 119 6.22 -5.22 12.09
C ALA A 119 6.36 -4.20 10.95
N LEU A 120 5.47 -4.22 9.95
CA LEU A 120 5.46 -3.24 8.85
C LEU A 120 5.17 -1.80 9.29
N GLY A 121 4.51 -1.62 10.44
CA GLY A 121 4.22 -0.31 11.00
C GLY A 121 5.13 0.10 12.16
N THR A 122 6.12 -0.75 12.54
CA THR A 122 6.98 -0.56 13.72
C THR A 122 8.33 0.00 13.32
N TYR A 123 8.69 1.15 13.87
CA TYR A 123 9.93 1.87 13.56
C TYR A 123 10.54 2.49 14.81
N ALA A 124 11.82 2.90 14.71
CA ALA A 124 12.46 3.72 15.72
C ALA A 124 11.94 5.16 15.62
N GLY A 125 11.45 5.71 16.72
CA GLY A 125 11.09 7.12 16.82
C GLY A 125 12.31 8.04 16.94
N ALA A 126 12.07 9.34 17.07
CA ALA A 126 13.13 10.34 17.23
C ALA A 126 14.01 10.12 18.49
N ASP A 127 13.48 9.44 19.48
CA ASP A 127 14.20 9.02 20.71
C ASP A 127 14.92 7.67 20.58
N GLY A 128 14.80 7.01 19.42
CA GLY A 128 15.33 5.69 19.15
C GLY A 128 14.49 4.52 19.70
N ALA A 129 13.40 4.79 20.40
CA ALA A 129 12.50 3.73 20.89
C ALA A 129 11.66 3.14 19.75
N GLN A 130 11.49 1.81 19.76
CA GLN A 130 10.65 1.12 18.78
C GLN A 130 9.18 1.24 19.20
N ALA A 131 8.33 1.67 18.28
CA ALA A 131 6.89 1.74 18.48
C ALA A 131 6.12 1.51 17.18
N LEU A 132 4.85 1.16 17.28
CA LEU A 132 3.93 1.10 16.14
C LEU A 132 3.53 2.54 15.76
N TYR A 133 3.85 2.97 14.55
CA TYR A 133 3.52 4.30 14.02
C TYR A 133 2.48 4.28 12.91
N ALA A 134 2.21 3.12 12.35
CA ALA A 134 1.21 2.99 11.29
C ALA A 134 0.34 1.75 11.47
N PHE A 135 -0.92 1.89 11.09
CA PHE A 135 -1.90 0.83 11.06
C PHE A 135 -2.16 0.42 9.60
N PRO A 136 -1.81 -0.81 9.19
CA PRO A 136 -2.12 -1.30 7.85
C PRO A 136 -3.64 -1.57 7.75
N TYR A 137 -4.35 -0.75 7.00
CA TYR A 137 -5.80 -0.82 6.87
C TYR A 137 -6.25 -1.62 5.64
N LYS A 138 -5.37 -1.81 4.66
CA LYS A 138 -5.65 -2.43 3.37
C LYS A 138 -4.41 -3.19 2.87
N ALA A 139 -4.66 -4.34 2.25
CA ALA A 139 -3.65 -5.07 1.48
C ALA A 139 -4.16 -5.23 0.04
N ASP A 140 -3.29 -4.95 -0.93
CA ASP A 140 -3.57 -5.14 -2.34
C ASP A 140 -2.80 -6.35 -2.87
N VAL A 141 -3.43 -7.13 -3.76
CA VAL A 141 -2.74 -8.14 -4.55
C VAL A 141 -2.01 -7.42 -5.68
N LYS A 142 -0.70 -7.63 -5.75
CA LYS A 142 0.19 -7.02 -6.73
C LYS A 142 0.63 -8.03 -7.80
N SER A 143 1.33 -7.54 -8.83
CA SER A 143 1.98 -8.36 -9.87
C SER A 143 1.00 -9.26 -10.63
N LEU A 144 -0.23 -8.77 -10.86
CA LEU A 144 -1.20 -9.44 -11.71
C LEU A 144 -0.98 -9.08 -13.18
N VAL A 145 -0.97 -10.10 -14.03
CA VAL A 145 -0.99 -9.92 -15.48
C VAL A 145 -2.44 -10.01 -15.95
N TRP A 146 -2.93 -8.90 -16.47
CA TRP A 146 -4.27 -8.80 -17.03
C TRP A 146 -4.23 -9.08 -18.53
N TYR A 147 -5.23 -9.80 -19.02
CA TYR A 147 -5.39 -10.07 -20.46
C TYR A 147 -6.87 -10.01 -20.84
N VAL A 148 -7.14 -9.84 -22.12
CA VAL A 148 -8.49 -9.87 -22.69
C VAL A 148 -8.72 -11.25 -23.28
N PRO A 149 -9.58 -12.10 -22.69
CA PRO A 149 -9.79 -13.49 -23.13
C PRO A 149 -10.17 -13.60 -24.59
N GLU A 150 -11.06 -12.72 -25.08
CA GLU A 150 -11.53 -12.71 -26.46
C GLU A 150 -10.37 -12.46 -27.45
N ASN A 151 -9.46 -11.55 -27.12
CA ASN A 151 -8.29 -11.29 -27.98
C ASN A 151 -7.33 -12.50 -28.03
N PHE A 152 -7.21 -13.23 -26.93
CA PHE A 152 -6.41 -14.45 -26.86
C PHE A 152 -7.04 -15.56 -27.70
N GLU A 153 -8.35 -15.74 -27.60
CA GLU A 153 -9.11 -16.72 -28.41
C GLU A 153 -8.99 -16.43 -29.90
N ASP A 154 -9.24 -15.18 -30.30
CA ASP A 154 -9.16 -14.76 -31.71
C ASP A 154 -7.76 -14.93 -32.33
N ALA A 155 -6.71 -14.72 -31.52
CA ALA A 155 -5.31 -14.87 -31.94
C ALA A 155 -4.78 -16.31 -31.78
N GLY A 156 -5.56 -17.19 -31.13
CA GLY A 156 -5.10 -18.55 -30.84
C GLY A 156 -3.96 -18.62 -29.82
N TYR A 157 -3.95 -17.68 -28.86
CA TYR A 157 -3.02 -17.66 -27.73
C TYR A 157 -3.57 -18.45 -26.55
N GLU A 158 -2.70 -19.14 -25.84
CA GLU A 158 -3.04 -19.83 -24.61
C GLU A 158 -2.50 -19.04 -23.40
N VAL A 159 -3.23 -19.07 -22.27
CA VAL A 159 -2.78 -18.44 -21.03
C VAL A 159 -1.59 -19.22 -20.47
N PRO A 160 -0.41 -18.60 -20.30
CA PRO A 160 0.80 -19.28 -19.85
C PRO A 160 0.66 -19.68 -18.37
N LYS A 161 1.27 -20.82 -18.00
CA LYS A 161 1.29 -21.36 -16.65
C LYS A 161 2.67 -21.34 -16.01
N THR A 162 3.70 -21.11 -16.82
CA THR A 162 5.09 -21.00 -16.36
C THR A 162 5.73 -19.74 -16.93
N MET A 163 6.86 -19.34 -16.38
CA MET A 163 7.63 -18.19 -16.89
C MET A 163 8.16 -18.47 -18.30
N GLU A 164 8.57 -19.68 -18.60
CA GLU A 164 9.03 -20.10 -19.93
C GLU A 164 7.90 -19.96 -20.96
N GLU A 165 6.70 -20.39 -20.62
CA GLU A 165 5.50 -20.22 -21.47
C GLU A 165 5.17 -18.76 -21.66
N LEU A 166 5.30 -17.92 -20.61
CA LEU A 166 5.07 -16.48 -20.69
C LEU A 166 6.07 -15.81 -21.64
N LYS A 167 7.35 -16.15 -21.55
CA LYS A 167 8.40 -15.66 -22.46
C LYS A 167 8.12 -16.08 -23.89
N ALA A 168 7.80 -17.36 -24.11
CA ALA A 168 7.47 -17.87 -25.44
C ALA A 168 6.24 -17.18 -26.05
N LEU A 169 5.20 -16.91 -25.24
CA LEU A 169 4.03 -16.16 -25.68
C LEU A 169 4.40 -14.71 -26.03
N THR A 170 5.22 -14.07 -25.21
CA THR A 170 5.72 -12.70 -25.44
C THR A 170 6.44 -12.62 -26.81
N GLU A 171 7.36 -13.56 -27.09
CA GLU A 171 8.06 -13.65 -28.36
C GLU A 171 7.11 -13.91 -29.53
N LYS A 172 6.12 -14.80 -29.34
CA LYS A 172 5.12 -15.09 -30.36
C LYS A 172 4.28 -13.88 -30.71
N ILE A 173 3.75 -13.15 -29.72
CA ILE A 173 2.94 -11.93 -29.94
C ILE A 173 3.78 -10.89 -30.72
N ALA A 174 5.04 -10.72 -30.34
CA ALA A 174 5.94 -9.80 -31.06
C ALA A 174 6.21 -10.25 -32.51
N ALA A 175 6.40 -11.56 -32.74
CA ALA A 175 6.59 -12.11 -34.08
C ALA A 175 5.33 -12.00 -34.93
N ASP A 176 4.15 -12.07 -34.35
CA ASP A 176 2.87 -11.86 -35.04
C ASP A 176 2.59 -10.36 -35.33
N GLY A 177 3.51 -9.45 -34.93
CA GLY A 177 3.43 -8.00 -35.16
C GLY A 177 2.63 -7.25 -34.09
N GLY A 178 2.29 -7.90 -32.98
CA GLY A 178 1.61 -7.29 -31.84
C GLY A 178 2.58 -6.65 -30.83
N THR A 179 2.01 -5.92 -29.88
CA THR A 179 2.73 -5.40 -28.70
C THR A 179 2.36 -6.26 -27.49
N PRO A 180 3.27 -7.12 -27.00
CA PRO A 180 2.92 -8.11 -26.00
C PRO A 180 2.62 -7.52 -24.62
N TRP A 181 3.24 -6.38 -24.27
CA TRP A 181 3.12 -5.79 -22.96
C TRP A 181 2.69 -4.33 -23.00
N CYS A 182 1.87 -3.95 -22.02
CA CYS A 182 1.55 -2.57 -21.71
C CYS A 182 1.69 -2.38 -20.20
N ILE A 183 2.57 -1.47 -19.79
CA ILE A 183 2.75 -1.10 -18.39
C ILE A 183 2.79 0.42 -18.26
N GLY A 184 1.97 0.97 -17.35
CA GLY A 184 2.01 2.39 -17.01
C GLY A 184 3.01 2.64 -15.89
N LEU A 185 4.06 3.42 -16.15
CA LEU A 185 5.10 3.72 -15.17
C LEU A 185 5.01 5.14 -14.62
N GLY A 186 4.29 6.03 -15.29
CA GLY A 186 4.18 7.43 -14.91
C GLY A 186 3.31 7.64 -13.67
N SER A 187 3.85 8.27 -12.62
CA SER A 187 3.14 8.59 -11.38
C SER A 187 3.79 9.79 -10.66
N GLY A 188 4.04 10.90 -11.39
CA GLY A 188 4.69 12.08 -10.79
C GLY A 188 5.99 11.72 -10.07
N GLY A 189 6.12 12.13 -8.81
CA GLY A 189 7.29 11.82 -7.98
C GLY A 189 7.48 10.34 -7.64
N ALA A 190 6.41 9.52 -7.75
CA ALA A 190 6.45 8.09 -7.54
C ALA A 190 6.60 7.29 -8.86
N THR A 191 6.96 7.96 -9.97
CA THR A 191 7.17 7.31 -11.27
C THR A 191 8.13 6.12 -11.13
N GLY A 192 7.71 4.97 -11.70
CA GLY A 192 8.48 3.72 -11.67
C GLY A 192 7.97 2.68 -10.68
N TRP A 193 7.08 3.02 -9.75
CA TRP A 193 6.60 2.07 -8.75
C TRP A 193 6.03 0.76 -9.32
N PRO A 194 5.35 0.70 -10.49
CA PRO A 194 4.91 -0.58 -11.06
C PRO A 194 6.08 -1.48 -11.47
N ALA A 195 7.20 -0.91 -11.91
CA ALA A 195 8.41 -1.69 -12.19
C ALA A 195 9.03 -2.25 -10.90
N THR A 196 9.00 -1.48 -9.80
CA THR A 196 9.45 -1.96 -8.48
C THR A 196 8.63 -3.16 -8.03
N ASP A 197 7.29 -3.09 -8.13
CA ASP A 197 6.40 -4.21 -7.79
C ASP A 197 6.75 -5.47 -8.61
N TRP A 198 7.07 -5.33 -9.90
CA TRP A 198 7.50 -6.43 -10.75
C TRP A 198 8.82 -7.04 -10.28
N VAL A 199 9.82 -6.21 -10.00
CA VAL A 199 11.13 -6.69 -9.54
C VAL A 199 11.02 -7.39 -8.18
N GLU A 200 10.19 -6.88 -7.28
CA GLU A 200 9.92 -7.52 -5.99
C GLU A 200 9.25 -8.90 -6.17
N ASP A 201 8.26 -9.01 -7.04
CA ASP A 201 7.62 -10.29 -7.35
C ASP A 201 8.62 -11.29 -7.98
N LEU A 202 9.45 -10.83 -8.91
CA LEU A 202 10.48 -11.66 -9.53
C LEU A 202 11.54 -12.10 -8.52
N MET A 203 11.94 -11.24 -7.57
CA MET A 203 12.81 -11.62 -6.46
C MET A 203 12.20 -12.76 -5.63
N LEU A 204 10.91 -12.66 -5.28
CA LEU A 204 10.21 -13.69 -4.48
C LEU A 204 9.96 -15.00 -5.26
N ARG A 205 9.99 -14.95 -6.60
CA ARG A 205 9.86 -16.15 -7.45
C ARG A 205 11.19 -16.84 -7.73
N THR A 206 12.27 -16.08 -7.81
CA THR A 206 13.59 -16.59 -8.22
C THR A 206 14.54 -16.77 -7.04
N GLN A 207 14.33 -16.07 -5.95
CA GLN A 207 15.18 -16.08 -4.76
C GLN A 207 14.43 -16.57 -3.52
N SER A 208 15.16 -16.81 -2.42
CA SER A 208 14.53 -17.14 -1.15
C SER A 208 13.95 -15.92 -0.44
N PRO A 209 12.94 -16.10 0.43
CA PRO A 209 12.42 -15.01 1.28
C PRO A 209 13.53 -14.33 2.11
N GLU A 210 14.54 -15.09 2.57
CA GLU A 210 15.65 -14.53 3.34
C GLU A 210 16.54 -13.62 2.49
N THR A 211 16.69 -13.90 1.19
CA THR A 211 17.42 -13.03 0.25
C THR A 211 16.63 -11.74 0.01
N TYR A 212 15.32 -11.84 -0.15
CA TYR A 212 14.41 -10.70 -0.26
C TYR A 212 14.51 -9.82 1.00
N ASP A 213 14.44 -10.39 2.20
CA ASP A 213 14.56 -9.68 3.46
C ASP A 213 15.89 -8.93 3.60
N LYS A 214 17.00 -9.53 3.15
CA LYS A 214 18.32 -8.86 3.14
C LYS A 214 18.34 -7.67 2.21
N TRP A 215 17.67 -7.78 1.06
CA TRP A 215 17.57 -6.67 0.13
C TRP A 215 16.75 -5.51 0.73
N VAL A 216 15.57 -5.80 1.29
CA VAL A 216 14.72 -4.81 1.97
C VAL A 216 15.45 -4.12 3.11
N LYS A 217 16.26 -4.86 3.89
CA LYS A 217 17.08 -4.32 4.99
C LYS A 217 18.37 -3.64 4.53
N HIS A 218 18.60 -3.58 3.22
CA HIS A 218 19.84 -3.06 2.64
C HIS A 218 21.13 -3.79 3.12
N GLU A 219 21.00 -5.05 3.49
CA GLU A 219 22.13 -5.94 3.78
C GLU A 219 22.82 -6.42 2.49
N ILE A 220 22.07 -6.47 1.38
CA ILE A 220 22.55 -6.59 0.01
C ILE A 220 22.05 -5.40 -0.82
N GLY A 221 22.87 -4.93 -1.75
CA GLY A 221 22.54 -3.78 -2.60
C GLY A 221 21.95 -4.19 -3.95
N PHE A 222 21.55 -3.21 -4.75
CA PHE A 222 21.04 -3.42 -6.12
C PHE A 222 22.07 -4.03 -7.08
N SER A 223 23.35 -4.03 -6.75
CA SER A 223 24.44 -4.68 -7.51
C SER A 223 24.64 -6.15 -7.12
N ASP A 224 23.89 -6.68 -6.16
CA ASP A 224 23.95 -8.09 -5.82
C ASP A 224 23.45 -8.95 -7.00
N PRO A 225 24.11 -10.07 -7.32
CA PRO A 225 23.72 -10.93 -8.43
C PRO A 225 22.26 -11.38 -8.38
N ALA A 226 21.70 -11.65 -7.21
CA ALA A 226 20.30 -12.04 -7.04
C ALA A 226 19.33 -10.93 -7.47
N VAL A 227 19.65 -9.68 -7.13
CA VAL A 227 18.84 -8.51 -7.51
C VAL A 227 18.98 -8.22 -9.01
N ILE A 228 20.21 -8.33 -9.55
CA ILE A 228 20.46 -8.16 -10.99
C ILE A 228 19.70 -9.23 -11.80
N GLU A 229 19.63 -10.47 -11.32
CA GLU A 229 18.85 -11.53 -11.98
C GLU A 229 17.37 -11.15 -12.07
N ALA A 230 16.75 -10.72 -10.98
CA ALA A 230 15.35 -10.28 -10.98
C ALA A 230 15.10 -9.07 -11.91
N ILE A 231 16.02 -8.09 -11.94
CA ILE A 231 15.92 -6.93 -12.83
C ILE A 231 16.05 -7.36 -14.30
N ASN A 232 16.89 -8.33 -14.61
CA ASN A 232 17.06 -8.82 -15.99
C ASN A 232 15.87 -9.66 -16.47
N GLU A 233 15.09 -10.23 -15.56
CA GLU A 233 13.86 -10.95 -15.89
C GLU A 233 12.68 -10.00 -16.21
N PHE A 234 12.70 -8.79 -15.67
CA PHE A 234 11.74 -7.72 -15.97
C PHE A 234 12.03 -7.10 -17.34
#